data_1f0816cd81d1f4a38f52beb10d5aba17
#
_entry.id   1f0816cd81d1f4a38f52beb10d5aba17
#
_cell.length_a   1.000
_cell.length_b   1.000
_cell.length_c   1.000
_cell.angle_alpha   90.00
_cell.angle_beta   90.00
_cell.angle_gamma   90.00
#
_symmetry.space_group_name_H-M   'P 1'
#
loop_
_entity.id
_entity.type
_entity.pdbx_description
1 polymer ?
#
loop_
_entity_poly.entity_id
_entity_poly.type
_entity_poly.pdbx_seq_one_letter_code
_entity_poly.pdbx_strand_id
1 'polypeptide(L)'
;MSEEFPIVAITGASGSGSSSITKAFEHIFFRERVRAAYIQGSAFHRYDRKEMKKQVLKAREEDQELSHFGPDANHLDKLETLFFQYASTGTGMSRYYLHSKKIAAEWGQESGTLTPWKELDSDTDLLLYRGLHGAAIDGDIDISSYPDLLIGMVPNVNLEWIRKIKRDTSLRGYSRKAVRKMILRRMSDYVHHITPQFSRTHINIQMVATVDTSDPFGVDQE
;
A
#
# COMPACT_ATOMS: atom_id res chain seq x y z
N MET A 1 -12.98 17.96 -6.76
CA MET A 1 -12.89 16.98 -7.85
C MET A 1 -12.16 17.64 -9.01
N SER A 2 -11.13 16.96 -9.52
CA SER A 2 -10.47 17.44 -10.74
C SER A 2 -11.28 16.95 -11.95
N GLU A 3 -11.77 17.87 -12.78
CA GLU A 3 -12.48 17.48 -14.01
C GLU A 3 -11.50 16.95 -15.07
N GLU A 4 -10.23 17.32 -15.00
CA GLU A 4 -9.22 17.06 -16.03
C GLU A 4 -8.29 15.88 -15.67
N PHE A 5 -7.87 15.77 -14.40
CA PHE A 5 -6.91 14.75 -13.94
C PHE A 5 -7.43 14.00 -12.71
N PRO A 6 -8.43 13.11 -12.87
CA PRO A 6 -9.05 12.43 -11.76
C PRO A 6 -8.10 11.44 -11.06
N ILE A 7 -8.31 11.26 -9.75
CA ILE A 7 -7.55 10.34 -8.90
C ILE A 7 -8.48 9.26 -8.36
N VAL A 8 -8.14 8.01 -8.64
CA VAL A 8 -8.74 6.83 -8.00
C VAL A 8 -7.76 6.27 -6.99
N ALA A 9 -8.14 6.21 -5.72
CA ALA A 9 -7.30 5.64 -4.68
C ALA A 9 -7.92 4.39 -4.06
N ILE A 10 -7.13 3.32 -3.98
CA ILE A 10 -7.48 2.07 -3.30
C ILE A 10 -6.62 1.97 -2.05
N THR A 11 -7.25 2.09 -0.88
CA THR A 11 -6.56 1.99 0.41
C THR A 11 -6.88 0.68 1.12
N GLY A 12 -5.88 0.09 1.74
CA GLY A 12 -6.03 -1.14 2.51
C GLY A 12 -4.73 -1.89 2.71
N ALA A 13 -4.72 -2.77 3.69
CA ALA A 13 -3.55 -3.52 4.05
C ALA A 13 -3.21 -4.62 3.04
N SER A 14 -2.01 -5.14 3.19
CA SER A 14 -1.49 -6.20 2.32
C SER A 14 -2.18 -7.54 2.62
N GLY A 15 -2.91 -8.06 1.67
CA GLY A 15 -3.72 -9.28 1.81
C GLY A 15 -5.23 -9.00 1.77
N SER A 16 -5.64 -7.74 1.88
CA SER A 16 -7.06 -7.32 1.84
C SER A 16 -7.76 -7.58 0.50
N GLY A 17 -7.01 -7.85 -0.58
CA GLY A 17 -7.58 -8.07 -1.91
C GLY A 17 -7.43 -6.88 -2.87
N SER A 18 -6.74 -5.82 -2.46
CA SER A 18 -6.53 -4.64 -3.29
C SER A 18 -5.98 -4.93 -4.69
N SER A 19 -5.15 -5.97 -4.84
CA SER A 19 -4.63 -6.39 -6.17
C SER A 19 -5.72 -6.90 -7.11
N SER A 20 -6.78 -7.52 -6.61
CA SER A 20 -7.90 -7.99 -7.46
C SER A 20 -8.71 -6.82 -7.99
N ILE A 21 -8.94 -5.82 -7.14
CA ILE A 21 -9.64 -4.59 -7.55
C ILE A 21 -8.79 -3.80 -8.55
N THR A 22 -7.47 -3.67 -8.31
CA THR A 22 -6.57 -3.02 -9.26
C THR A 22 -6.65 -3.68 -10.64
N LYS A 23 -6.63 -5.02 -10.71
CA LYS A 23 -6.77 -5.75 -11.99
C LYS A 23 -8.12 -5.50 -12.67
N ALA A 24 -9.21 -5.35 -11.91
CA ALA A 24 -10.51 -5.01 -12.48
C ALA A 24 -10.46 -3.61 -13.13
N PHE A 25 -9.84 -2.63 -12.47
CA PHE A 25 -9.61 -1.31 -13.05
C PHE A 25 -8.69 -1.37 -14.29
N GLU A 26 -7.60 -2.13 -14.25
CA GLU A 26 -6.72 -2.34 -15.41
C GLU A 26 -7.50 -2.86 -16.62
N HIS A 27 -8.42 -3.82 -16.41
CA HIS A 27 -9.31 -4.34 -17.45
C HIS A 27 -10.28 -3.27 -17.99
N ILE A 28 -10.88 -2.47 -17.11
CA ILE A 28 -11.78 -1.40 -17.50
C ILE A 28 -11.01 -0.36 -18.30
N PHE A 29 -9.86 0.10 -17.81
CA PHE A 29 -9.03 1.11 -18.46
C PHE A 29 -8.54 0.66 -19.83
N PHE A 30 -8.11 -0.61 -19.94
CA PHE A 30 -7.74 -1.18 -21.24
C PHE A 30 -8.91 -1.14 -22.25
N ARG A 31 -10.09 -1.57 -21.83
CA ARG A 31 -11.28 -1.59 -22.68
C ARG A 31 -11.71 -0.17 -23.10
N GLU A 32 -11.70 0.77 -22.18
CA GLU A 32 -12.12 2.15 -22.40
C GLU A 32 -10.98 3.04 -22.96
N ARG A 33 -9.78 2.45 -23.22
CA ARG A 33 -8.57 3.14 -23.73
C ARG A 33 -8.11 4.28 -22.83
N VAL A 34 -8.25 4.13 -21.52
CA VAL A 34 -7.79 5.07 -20.50
C VAL A 34 -6.34 4.76 -20.13
N ARG A 35 -5.47 5.75 -20.19
CA ARG A 35 -4.06 5.67 -19.80
C ARG A 35 -3.92 6.09 -18.34
N ALA A 36 -3.68 5.14 -17.47
CA ALA A 36 -3.56 5.40 -16.03
C ALA A 36 -2.10 5.50 -15.57
N ALA A 37 -1.79 6.51 -14.76
CA ALA A 37 -0.58 6.54 -13.95
C ALA A 37 -0.76 5.59 -12.74
N TYR A 38 -0.04 4.46 -12.72
CA TYR A 38 -0.15 3.47 -11.65
C TYR A 38 0.83 3.77 -10.52
N ILE A 39 0.31 4.10 -9.35
CA ILE A 39 1.08 4.46 -8.17
C ILE A 39 0.94 3.41 -7.08
N GLN A 40 2.05 2.88 -6.63
CA GLN A 40 2.09 1.96 -5.48
C GLN A 40 2.46 2.72 -4.21
N GLY A 41 1.68 2.59 -3.15
CA GLY A 41 1.93 3.25 -1.87
C GLY A 41 3.31 2.94 -1.26
N SER A 42 3.89 1.77 -1.58
CA SER A 42 5.27 1.45 -1.17
C SER A 42 6.34 2.36 -1.78
N ALA A 43 6.04 3.12 -2.81
CA ALA A 43 6.91 4.17 -3.36
C ALA A 43 7.23 5.25 -2.31
N PHE A 44 6.30 5.46 -1.39
CA PHE A 44 6.40 6.50 -0.36
C PHE A 44 6.99 6.00 0.96
N HIS A 45 7.47 4.75 1.04
CA HIS A 45 8.23 4.33 2.20
C HIS A 45 9.46 5.20 2.40
N ARG A 46 9.71 5.62 3.65
CA ARG A 46 10.87 6.44 4.01
C ARG A 46 12.17 5.65 3.95
N TYR A 47 12.09 4.36 4.30
CA TYR A 47 13.24 3.48 4.45
C TYR A 47 13.20 2.31 3.47
N ASP A 48 14.35 1.93 2.95
CA ASP A 48 14.53 0.66 2.24
C ASP A 48 14.42 -0.54 3.22
N ARG A 49 14.53 -1.75 2.71
CA ARG A 49 14.38 -2.96 3.54
C ARG A 49 15.47 -3.11 4.61
N LYS A 50 16.70 -2.72 4.29
CA LYS A 50 17.84 -2.82 5.22
C LYS A 50 17.71 -1.77 6.30
N GLU A 51 17.45 -0.54 5.90
CA GLU A 51 17.31 0.57 6.81
C GLU A 51 16.06 0.43 7.71
N MET A 52 14.93 0.00 7.16
CA MET A 52 13.71 -0.25 7.96
C MET A 52 13.96 -1.27 9.09
N LYS A 53 14.80 -2.29 8.84
CA LYS A 53 15.16 -3.25 9.90
C LYS A 53 15.93 -2.59 11.03
N LYS A 54 16.88 -1.69 10.71
CA LYS A 54 17.67 -0.95 11.71
C LYS A 54 16.77 0.00 12.50
N GLN A 55 15.93 0.76 11.82
CA GLN A 55 15.02 1.71 12.45
C GLN A 55 14.01 1.01 13.38
N VAL A 56 13.49 -0.16 13.00
CA VAL A 56 12.63 -0.99 13.87
C VAL A 56 13.39 -1.48 15.11
N LEU A 57 14.67 -1.81 15.02
CA LEU A 57 15.46 -2.20 16.19
C LEU A 57 15.68 -1.02 17.12
N LYS A 58 16.07 0.13 16.56
CA LYS A 58 16.25 1.36 17.32
C LYS A 58 14.98 1.79 18.05
N ALA A 59 13.84 1.83 17.36
CA ALA A 59 12.56 2.17 17.98
C ALA A 59 12.22 1.27 19.16
N ARG A 60 12.57 -0.03 19.09
CA ARG A 60 12.37 -0.96 20.20
C ARG A 60 13.26 -0.71 21.42
N GLU A 61 14.47 -0.23 21.20
CA GLU A 61 15.36 0.17 22.28
C GLU A 61 14.81 1.40 23.03
N GLU A 62 14.00 2.20 22.34
CA GLU A 62 13.31 3.40 22.85
C GLU A 62 11.86 3.08 23.31
N ASP A 63 11.48 1.80 23.42
CA ASP A 63 10.13 1.32 23.74
C ASP A 63 9.03 1.89 22.79
N GLN A 64 9.42 2.12 21.54
CA GLN A 64 8.53 2.61 20.49
C GLN A 64 8.27 1.54 19.43
N GLU A 65 7.13 1.63 18.77
CA GLU A 65 6.81 0.78 17.63
C GLU A 65 6.97 1.57 16.32
N LEU A 66 7.63 0.96 15.35
CA LEU A 66 7.76 1.49 13.99
C LEU A 66 7.28 0.45 12.98
N SER A 67 6.31 0.82 12.17
CA SER A 67 5.83 -0.03 11.07
C SER A 67 5.47 0.80 9.84
N HIS A 68 5.29 0.14 8.70
CA HIS A 68 4.78 0.79 7.49
C HIS A 68 3.31 1.23 7.57
N PHE A 69 2.59 0.91 8.63
CA PHE A 69 1.24 1.40 8.83
C PHE A 69 1.21 2.83 9.37
N GLY A 70 2.21 3.19 10.20
CA GLY A 70 2.33 4.53 10.77
C GLY A 70 2.97 5.55 9.83
N PRO A 71 2.83 6.84 10.15
CA PRO A 71 3.37 7.95 9.35
C PRO A 71 4.89 8.00 9.36
N ASP A 72 5.55 7.63 10.46
CA ASP A 72 7.00 7.77 10.64
C ASP A 72 7.83 6.95 9.64
N ALA A 73 7.27 5.86 9.13
CA ALA A 73 7.91 5.03 8.11
C ALA A 73 7.57 5.45 6.67
N ASN A 74 6.80 6.51 6.48
CA ASN A 74 6.27 6.91 5.18
C ASN A 74 6.42 8.42 4.93
N HIS A 75 6.56 8.80 3.68
CA HIS A 75 6.52 10.17 3.20
C HIS A 75 5.07 10.54 2.84
N LEU A 76 4.21 10.74 3.85
CA LEU A 76 2.82 11.13 3.62
C LEU A 76 2.72 12.52 2.99
N ASP A 77 3.62 13.42 3.36
CA ASP A 77 3.82 14.74 2.76
C ASP A 77 4.02 14.68 1.25
N LYS A 78 4.86 13.74 0.78
CA LYS A 78 5.11 13.56 -0.65
C LYS A 78 3.94 12.88 -1.38
N LEU A 79 3.20 12.01 -0.69
CA LEU A 79 2.00 11.41 -1.27
C LEU A 79 0.89 12.45 -1.44
N GLU A 80 0.69 13.30 -0.45
CA GLU A 80 -0.23 14.43 -0.54
C GLU A 80 0.18 15.39 -1.66
N THR A 81 1.47 15.76 -1.70
CA THR A 81 2.03 16.59 -2.78
C THR A 81 1.77 16.00 -4.16
N LEU A 82 1.98 14.67 -4.32
CA LEU A 82 1.68 14.00 -5.59
C LEU A 82 0.20 14.14 -5.96
N PHE A 83 -0.72 13.88 -5.04
CA PHE A 83 -2.15 13.96 -5.33
C PHE A 83 -2.56 15.39 -5.68
N PHE A 84 -2.10 16.38 -4.92
CA PHE A 84 -2.33 17.80 -5.22
C PHE A 84 -1.80 18.21 -6.60
N GLN A 85 -0.56 17.86 -6.91
CA GLN A 85 0.06 18.19 -8.20
C GLN A 85 -0.67 17.48 -9.35
N TYR A 86 -0.94 16.18 -9.21
CA TYR A 86 -1.60 15.42 -10.26
C TYR A 86 -3.01 15.96 -10.55
N ALA A 87 -3.81 16.23 -9.53
CA ALA A 87 -5.14 16.82 -9.70
C ALA A 87 -5.12 18.17 -10.42
N SER A 88 -4.01 18.90 -10.32
CA SER A 88 -3.87 20.25 -10.88
C SER A 88 -3.22 20.26 -12.27
N THR A 89 -2.30 19.31 -12.56
CA THR A 89 -1.42 19.40 -13.74
C THR A 89 -1.26 18.08 -14.50
N GLY A 90 -1.85 16.99 -14.04
CA GLY A 90 -1.68 15.64 -14.64
C GLY A 90 -0.28 15.03 -14.45
N THR A 91 0.58 15.64 -13.62
CA THR A 91 1.94 15.15 -13.40
C THR A 91 2.30 15.13 -11.91
N GLY A 92 3.50 14.71 -11.58
CA GLY A 92 4.02 14.66 -10.21
C GLY A 92 5.18 13.67 -10.09
N MET A 93 5.69 13.50 -8.87
CA MET A 93 6.89 12.69 -8.62
C MET A 93 6.53 11.36 -7.96
N SER A 94 7.05 10.25 -8.49
CA SER A 94 6.95 8.93 -7.88
C SER A 94 8.24 8.13 -8.03
N ARG A 95 8.28 6.96 -7.42
CA ARG A 95 9.39 6.00 -7.54
C ARG A 95 8.88 4.58 -7.31
N TYR A 96 9.76 3.58 -7.37
CA TYR A 96 9.39 2.19 -7.12
C TYR A 96 10.12 1.63 -5.91
N TYR A 97 9.41 0.82 -5.12
CA TYR A 97 10.01 -0.07 -4.14
C TYR A 97 10.19 -1.45 -4.78
N LEU A 98 11.42 -1.92 -4.89
CA LEU A 98 11.78 -3.14 -5.60
C LEU A 98 11.57 -4.38 -4.73
N HIS A 99 10.34 -4.89 -4.67
CA HIS A 99 9.93 -5.94 -3.74
C HIS A 99 10.60 -7.30 -3.97
N SER A 100 10.92 -7.66 -5.22
CA SER A 100 11.45 -8.98 -5.60
C SER A 100 12.73 -8.89 -6.40
N LYS A 101 13.52 -9.97 -6.41
CA LYS A 101 14.74 -10.05 -7.23
C LYS A 101 14.46 -9.86 -8.73
N LYS A 102 13.32 -10.36 -9.22
CA LYS A 102 12.93 -10.21 -10.62
C LYS A 102 12.77 -8.74 -11.00
N ILE A 103 11.98 -7.99 -10.25
CA ILE A 103 11.75 -6.55 -10.50
C ILE A 103 13.07 -5.77 -10.31
N ALA A 104 13.86 -6.08 -9.28
CA ALA A 104 15.11 -5.40 -9.01
C ALA A 104 16.15 -5.57 -10.13
N ALA A 105 16.19 -6.74 -10.77
CA ALA A 105 17.07 -7.00 -11.90
C ALA A 105 16.77 -6.11 -13.11
N GLU A 106 15.50 -5.78 -13.37
CA GLU A 106 15.08 -4.86 -14.43
C GLU A 106 15.62 -3.42 -14.22
N TRP A 107 15.91 -3.07 -12.96
CA TRP A 107 16.47 -1.77 -12.55
C TRP A 107 17.99 -1.81 -12.27
N GLY A 108 18.64 -2.96 -12.39
CA GLY A 108 20.06 -3.13 -12.03
C GLY A 108 20.34 -2.89 -10.54
N GLN A 109 19.35 -3.13 -9.67
CA GLN A 109 19.44 -2.86 -8.22
C GLN A 109 19.16 -4.10 -7.39
N GLU A 110 19.40 -4.03 -6.07
CA GLU A 110 19.04 -5.10 -5.12
C GLU A 110 17.55 -5.06 -4.76
N SER A 111 16.98 -6.25 -4.47
CA SER A 111 15.60 -6.31 -3.98
C SER A 111 15.48 -5.71 -2.57
N GLY A 112 14.43 -4.92 -2.38
CA GLY A 112 14.17 -4.21 -1.13
C GLY A 112 14.73 -2.79 -1.09
N THR A 113 15.24 -2.28 -2.20
CA THR A 113 15.67 -0.89 -2.37
C THR A 113 14.57 -0.03 -2.99
N LEU A 114 14.81 1.27 -3.03
CA LEU A 114 13.95 2.26 -3.68
C LEU A 114 14.68 2.84 -4.89
N THR A 115 13.97 3.05 -6.00
CA THR A 115 14.53 3.78 -7.15
C THR A 115 14.62 5.28 -6.84
N PRO A 116 15.40 6.05 -7.60
CA PRO A 116 15.31 7.50 -7.57
C PRO A 116 13.87 7.99 -7.86
N TRP A 117 13.52 9.17 -7.33
CA TRP A 117 12.30 9.86 -7.69
C TRP A 117 12.35 10.26 -9.17
N LYS A 118 11.25 10.03 -9.88
CA LYS A 118 11.09 10.37 -11.29
C LYS A 118 9.72 11.01 -11.48
N GLU A 119 9.64 11.94 -12.41
CA GLU A 119 8.39 12.54 -12.85
C GLU A 119 7.52 11.50 -13.55
N LEU A 120 6.21 11.58 -13.35
CA LEU A 120 5.23 10.74 -14.04
C LEU A 120 5.16 11.12 -15.52
N ASP A 121 4.81 10.16 -16.34
CA ASP A 121 4.56 10.42 -17.74
C ASP A 121 3.37 11.39 -17.85
N SER A 122 3.54 12.46 -18.63
CA SER A 122 2.54 13.54 -18.77
C SER A 122 1.31 13.15 -19.59
N ASP A 123 1.34 11.99 -20.24
CA ASP A 123 0.28 11.54 -21.16
C ASP A 123 -0.60 10.48 -20.48
N THR A 124 -1.16 10.83 -19.31
CA THR A 124 -2.08 9.97 -18.56
C THR A 124 -3.40 10.66 -18.30
N ASP A 125 -4.49 9.91 -18.38
CA ASP A 125 -5.86 10.40 -18.27
C ASP A 125 -6.36 10.36 -16.81
N LEU A 126 -5.74 9.55 -15.95
CA LEU A 126 -6.04 9.47 -14.53
C LEU A 126 -4.86 8.89 -13.73
N LEU A 127 -4.88 9.09 -12.41
CA LEU A 127 -3.98 8.43 -11.47
C LEU A 127 -4.72 7.32 -10.72
N LEU A 128 -4.16 6.10 -10.72
CA LEU A 128 -4.61 4.99 -9.89
C LEU A 128 -3.59 4.70 -8.78
N TYR A 129 -3.91 5.12 -7.57
CA TYR A 129 -3.13 4.79 -6.37
C TYR A 129 -3.62 3.49 -5.74
N ARG A 130 -2.67 2.67 -5.29
CA ARG A 130 -2.94 1.51 -4.44
C ARG A 130 -1.93 1.44 -3.29
N GLY A 131 -2.41 1.56 -2.06
CA GLY A 131 -1.49 1.55 -0.92
C GLY A 131 -2.17 1.46 0.43
N LEU A 132 -1.40 1.77 1.46
CA LEU A 132 -1.83 1.75 2.86
C LEU A 132 -2.49 3.06 3.29
N HIS A 133 -2.22 4.16 2.60
CA HIS A 133 -2.46 5.51 3.11
C HIS A 133 -3.30 6.37 2.16
N GLY A 134 -4.12 5.76 1.30
CA GLY A 134 -4.95 6.49 0.33
C GLY A 134 -6.01 7.41 0.96
N ALA A 135 -6.33 7.21 2.24
CA ALA A 135 -7.25 8.03 3.03
C ALA A 135 -6.64 8.43 4.38
N ALA A 136 -5.32 8.51 4.47
CA ALA A 136 -4.64 8.87 5.72
C ALA A 136 -4.79 10.36 6.02
N ILE A 137 -4.91 10.65 7.33
CA ILE A 137 -4.78 11.99 7.90
C ILE A 137 -3.71 11.90 8.99
N ASP A 138 -2.77 12.84 9.00
CA ASP A 138 -1.70 12.94 9.99
C ASP A 138 -1.30 14.40 10.20
N GLY A 139 -1.70 15.00 11.33
CA GLY A 139 -1.54 16.43 11.57
C GLY A 139 -2.24 17.27 10.51
N ASP A 140 -1.48 18.10 9.82
CA ASP A 140 -1.98 18.97 8.74
C ASP A 140 -2.08 18.27 7.38
N ILE A 141 -1.62 17.02 7.27
CA ILE A 141 -1.69 16.22 6.04
C ILE A 141 -3.06 15.56 5.95
N ASP A 142 -3.81 15.79 4.87
CA ASP A 142 -5.08 15.13 4.57
C ASP A 142 -5.11 14.56 3.15
N ILE A 143 -4.63 13.33 2.99
CA ILE A 143 -4.60 12.62 1.72
C ILE A 143 -6.02 12.30 1.23
N SER A 144 -6.98 12.14 2.15
CA SER A 144 -8.35 11.74 1.81
C SER A 144 -9.14 12.78 1.02
N SER A 145 -8.70 14.03 1.05
CA SER A 145 -9.38 15.16 0.40
C SER A 145 -9.17 15.24 -1.11
N TYR A 146 -8.18 14.53 -1.66
CA TYR A 146 -7.79 14.64 -3.08
C TYR A 146 -8.44 13.61 -4.01
N PRO A 147 -8.62 12.32 -3.64
CA PRO A 147 -9.17 11.33 -4.57
C PRO A 147 -10.62 11.59 -4.94
N ASP A 148 -10.92 11.57 -6.24
CA ASP A 148 -12.28 11.63 -6.78
C ASP A 148 -13.07 10.36 -6.49
N LEU A 149 -12.37 9.20 -6.47
CA LEU A 149 -12.92 7.94 -6.02
C LEU A 149 -11.97 7.26 -5.03
N LEU A 150 -12.43 7.13 -3.80
CA LEU A 150 -11.68 6.52 -2.71
C LEU A 150 -12.32 5.19 -2.28
N ILE A 151 -11.60 4.09 -2.47
CA ILE A 151 -12.05 2.73 -2.22
C ILE A 151 -11.29 2.15 -1.03
N GLY A 152 -12.01 1.76 0.01
CA GLY A 152 -11.50 1.05 1.16
C GLY A 152 -11.58 -0.47 0.99
N MET A 153 -10.45 -1.16 1.12
CA MET A 153 -10.41 -2.61 1.19
C MET A 153 -10.53 -3.05 2.66
N VAL A 154 -11.76 -3.13 3.14
CA VAL A 154 -12.05 -3.47 4.54
C VAL A 154 -11.63 -4.93 4.81
N PRO A 155 -10.85 -5.18 5.86
CA PRO A 155 -10.29 -6.51 6.08
C PRO A 155 -11.35 -7.53 6.54
N ASN A 156 -11.27 -8.73 5.96
CA ASN A 156 -11.52 -9.94 6.72
C ASN A 156 -10.16 -10.34 7.32
N VAL A 157 -9.96 -10.07 8.59
CA VAL A 157 -8.64 -10.10 9.24
C VAL A 157 -7.96 -11.47 9.09
N ASN A 158 -8.68 -12.55 9.33
CA ASN A 158 -8.13 -13.90 9.21
C ASN A 158 -7.70 -14.21 7.77
N LEU A 159 -8.54 -13.89 6.80
CA LEU A 159 -8.23 -14.08 5.38
C LEU A 159 -7.03 -13.25 4.93
N GLU A 160 -6.94 -12.01 5.41
CA GLU A 160 -5.80 -11.13 5.15
C GLU A 160 -4.50 -11.74 5.68
N TRP A 161 -4.51 -12.26 6.90
CA TRP A 161 -3.33 -12.87 7.53
C TRP A 161 -2.91 -14.14 6.80
N ILE A 162 -3.84 -15.01 6.45
CA ILE A 162 -3.58 -16.22 5.65
C ILE A 162 -2.90 -15.85 4.32
N ARG A 163 -3.49 -14.90 3.58
CA ARG A 163 -2.95 -14.44 2.30
C ARG A 163 -1.57 -13.80 2.44
N LYS A 164 -1.38 -13.01 3.49
CA LYS A 164 -0.10 -12.38 3.80
C LYS A 164 0.96 -13.42 4.14
N ILE A 165 0.64 -14.39 4.99
CA ILE A 165 1.56 -15.50 5.34
C ILE A 165 1.95 -16.25 4.08
N LYS A 166 0.98 -16.72 3.29
CA LYS A 166 1.22 -17.46 2.05
C LYS A 166 2.14 -16.68 1.10
N ARG A 167 1.86 -15.41 0.84
CA ARG A 167 2.67 -14.59 -0.05
C ARG A 167 4.08 -14.35 0.49
N ASP A 168 4.22 -13.97 1.76
CA ASP A 168 5.52 -13.59 2.33
C ASP A 168 6.44 -14.79 2.52
N THR A 169 5.89 -15.99 2.74
CA THR A 169 6.67 -17.22 2.77
C THR A 169 7.07 -17.70 1.38
N SER A 170 6.13 -17.73 0.42
CA SER A 170 6.40 -18.29 -0.92
C SER A 170 7.22 -17.35 -1.82
N LEU A 171 6.99 -16.02 -1.75
CA LEU A 171 7.58 -15.07 -2.70
C LEU A 171 8.69 -14.21 -2.11
N ARG A 172 8.75 -14.05 -0.79
CA ARG A 172 9.66 -13.14 -0.11
C ARG A 172 10.68 -13.81 0.78
N GLY A 173 10.58 -15.14 0.95
CA GLY A 173 11.54 -15.95 1.72
C GLY A 173 11.49 -15.77 3.23
N TYR A 174 10.39 -15.26 3.79
CA TYR A 174 10.22 -15.19 5.25
C TYR A 174 9.73 -16.51 5.83
N SER A 175 10.13 -16.86 7.06
CA SER A 175 9.53 -17.98 7.77
C SER A 175 8.12 -17.61 8.28
N ARG A 176 7.21 -18.60 8.40
CA ARG A 176 5.86 -18.39 8.97
C ARG A 176 5.93 -17.72 10.35
N LYS A 177 6.84 -18.17 11.22
CA LYS A 177 7.07 -17.60 12.56
C LYS A 177 7.43 -16.11 12.48
N ALA A 178 8.28 -15.71 11.53
CA ALA A 178 8.66 -14.32 11.34
C ALA A 178 7.47 -13.47 10.86
N VAL A 179 6.66 -13.98 9.92
CA VAL A 179 5.48 -13.28 9.41
C VAL A 179 4.43 -13.14 10.51
N ARG A 180 4.13 -14.20 11.28
CA ARG A 180 3.20 -14.16 12.41
C ARG A 180 3.63 -13.10 13.45
N LYS A 181 4.91 -13.12 13.87
CA LYS A 181 5.44 -12.13 14.80
C LYS A 181 5.32 -10.69 14.25
N MET A 182 5.53 -10.52 12.94
CA MET A 182 5.39 -9.24 12.27
C MET A 182 3.93 -8.76 12.25
N ILE A 183 2.97 -9.65 11.97
CA ILE A 183 1.55 -9.33 11.98
C ILE A 183 1.14 -8.84 13.37
N LEU A 184 1.36 -9.66 14.40
CA LEU A 184 0.92 -9.37 15.76
C LEU A 184 1.51 -8.06 16.29
N ARG A 185 2.80 -7.83 16.04
CA ARG A 185 3.45 -6.59 16.47
C ARG A 185 2.83 -5.32 15.88
N ARG A 186 2.33 -5.39 14.65
CA ARG A 186 1.80 -4.23 13.92
C ARG A 186 0.32 -3.96 14.17
N MET A 187 -0.32 -4.72 15.06
CA MET A 187 -1.76 -4.58 15.26
C MET A 187 -2.14 -3.25 15.88
N SER A 188 -1.31 -2.68 16.76
CA SER A 188 -1.54 -1.35 17.30
C SER A 188 -1.60 -0.29 16.19
N ASP A 189 -0.55 -0.23 15.37
CA ASP A 189 -0.48 0.69 14.22
C ASP A 189 -1.61 0.43 13.21
N TYR A 190 -1.98 -0.84 13.01
CA TYR A 190 -3.09 -1.19 12.13
C TYR A 190 -4.41 -0.54 12.59
N VAL A 191 -4.71 -0.66 13.87
CA VAL A 191 -5.93 -0.10 14.47
C VAL A 191 -5.89 1.44 14.44
N HIS A 192 -4.74 2.04 14.71
CA HIS A 192 -4.63 3.49 14.80
C HIS A 192 -4.51 4.20 13.43
N HIS A 193 -3.84 3.58 12.45
CA HIS A 193 -3.53 4.26 11.20
C HIS A 193 -4.27 3.71 9.97
N ILE A 194 -4.66 2.41 9.98
CA ILE A 194 -5.33 1.81 8.83
C ILE A 194 -6.84 1.80 8.99
N THR A 195 -7.32 1.31 10.12
CA THR A 195 -8.78 1.17 10.38
C THR A 195 -9.55 2.49 10.24
N PRO A 196 -9.09 3.64 10.76
CA PRO A 196 -9.83 4.89 10.66
C PRO A 196 -10.03 5.39 9.23
N GLN A 197 -9.19 4.97 8.29
CA GLN A 197 -9.30 5.38 6.89
C GLN A 197 -10.60 4.90 6.24
N PHE A 198 -11.13 3.74 6.67
CA PHE A 198 -12.34 3.16 6.07
C PHE A 198 -13.62 3.98 6.31
N SER A 199 -13.64 4.87 7.29
CA SER A 199 -14.74 5.81 7.50
C SER A 199 -14.73 7.01 6.54
N ARG A 200 -13.63 7.22 5.82
CA ARG A 200 -13.43 8.33 4.88
C ARG A 200 -13.57 7.90 3.42
N THR A 201 -13.71 6.60 3.17
CA THR A 201 -13.81 6.06 1.81
C THR A 201 -15.22 6.23 1.25
N HIS A 202 -15.31 6.43 -0.07
CA HIS A 202 -16.59 6.51 -0.77
C HIS A 202 -17.25 5.14 -0.91
N ILE A 203 -16.43 4.09 -1.07
CA ILE A 203 -16.89 2.70 -1.21
C ILE A 203 -16.01 1.81 -0.35
N ASN A 204 -16.62 0.92 0.42
CA ASN A 204 -15.92 -0.14 1.15
C ASN A 204 -16.19 -1.49 0.50
N ILE A 205 -15.12 -2.21 0.18
CA ILE A 205 -15.17 -3.57 -0.39
C ILE A 205 -14.54 -4.54 0.60
N GLN A 206 -15.25 -5.60 0.94
CA GLN A 206 -14.74 -6.68 1.78
C GLN A 206 -14.64 -7.98 0.98
N MET A 207 -13.49 -8.64 1.05
CA MET A 207 -13.32 -9.99 0.51
C MET A 207 -13.79 -11.00 1.54
N VAL A 208 -14.83 -11.76 1.21
CA VAL A 208 -15.37 -12.80 2.09
C VAL A 208 -14.70 -14.14 1.77
N ALA A 209 -14.32 -14.87 2.83
CA ALA A 209 -13.83 -16.23 2.68
C ALA A 209 -15.01 -17.20 2.44
N THR A 210 -14.81 -18.14 1.53
CA THR A 210 -15.77 -19.24 1.26
C THR A 210 -15.37 -20.55 1.96
N VAL A 211 -14.28 -20.51 2.71
CA VAL A 211 -13.74 -21.63 3.50
C VAL A 211 -13.51 -21.19 4.93
N ASP A 212 -13.34 -22.16 5.84
CA ASP A 212 -13.02 -21.85 7.23
C ASP A 212 -11.67 -21.11 7.35
N THR A 213 -11.68 -19.99 8.05
CA THR A 213 -10.50 -19.16 8.33
C THR A 213 -10.33 -18.88 9.82
N SER A 214 -10.97 -19.68 10.69
CA SER A 214 -10.94 -19.48 12.15
C SER A 214 -9.55 -19.57 12.76
N ASP A 215 -8.65 -20.36 12.17
CA ASP A 215 -7.23 -20.45 12.56
C ASP A 215 -6.29 -19.89 11.48
N PRO A 216 -6.09 -18.56 11.44
CA PRO A 216 -5.23 -17.93 10.43
C PRO A 216 -3.75 -18.26 10.59
N PHE A 217 -3.36 -18.80 11.74
CA PHE A 217 -1.97 -19.20 12.05
C PHE A 217 -1.78 -20.72 12.09
N GLY A 218 -2.81 -21.50 11.85
CA GLY A 218 -2.76 -22.96 11.86
C GLY A 218 -1.68 -23.53 10.97
N VAL A 219 -1.18 -24.68 11.36
CA VAL A 219 -0.21 -25.45 10.60
C VAL A 219 -0.98 -26.13 9.49
N ASP A 220 -0.56 -25.88 8.25
CA ASP A 220 -0.91 -26.65 7.07
C ASP A 220 -2.43 -26.89 6.83
N GLN A 221 -3.08 -25.88 6.32
CA GLN A 221 -4.20 -26.13 5.40
C GLN A 221 -3.57 -26.32 4.01
N GLU A 222 -3.33 -27.58 3.67
CA GLU A 222 -3.02 -28.03 2.32
C GLU A 222 -4.13 -27.68 1.32
#